data_883910e7e5f52ca46514f5b66cd121c3
#
_entry.id   883910e7e5f52ca46514f5b66cd121c3
#
_cell.length_a   1.000
_cell.length_b   1.000
_cell.length_c   1.000
_cell.angle_alpha   90.00
_cell.angle_beta   90.00
_cell.angle_gamma   90.00
#
_symmetry.space_group_name_H-M   'P 1'
#
loop_
_entity.id
_entity.type
_entity.pdbx_description
1 polymer ?
#
loop_
_entity_poly.entity_id
_entity_poly.type
_entity_poly.pdbx_seq_one_letter_code
_entity_poly.pdbx_strand_id
1 'polypeptide(L)'
;MKRVQRCLLILTLIISSNTFSAEKESKDLDKKSRYEKLELFNKVLYLIESQYYREVSTEKLIEGAINGMMTTLDPHSAFLDKEVFAKMQEETSGEFGGLGIEVTQKDGVLVIVTPIEDSPADKAGIKPGDKIVEINHESMVGVTLEQAIDRLRGKTKSKIILGISREGVDGIKNIEITRDIVYIKPVKYELLKDQYAYVRLGQFQKNSGAYIVEALKKMKANLKGTKEFKGIILDLRSNPGGLLDEAVEVASIFLKDGTVVSTEGRDPKNKEIRYVKKIGYKELEAPVAVLINGSTASASEIVAGALQDAKRALIMGTQSFGKGSVQSVAKIDDQVGVKLTIAQYMTPSGRKIQAIGIKPDVEIDEADSEWIADNKKESAFIREKDLKNHLTATVESAEEKKIREEEEAKERAMRAERFKLMREKKKNQKNKVTQAPEDEDGSKRIAPADDYQVNQAINYLKNVGLIKELKL
;
A
#
# COMPACT_ATOMS: atom_id res chain seq x y z
N MET A 1 -20.05 67.02 4.06
CA MET A 1 -19.55 65.79 3.42
C MET A 1 -18.02 65.59 3.49
N LYS A 2 -17.16 66.60 3.28
CA LYS A 2 -15.68 66.44 3.29
C LYS A 2 -15.05 66.12 4.68
N ARG A 3 -15.68 66.47 5.80
CA ARG A 3 -15.14 66.14 7.14
C ARG A 3 -15.43 64.71 7.59
N VAL A 4 -16.52 64.11 7.17
CA VAL A 4 -16.87 62.72 7.50
C VAL A 4 -15.98 61.72 6.73
N GLN A 5 -15.60 62.01 5.49
CA GLN A 5 -14.67 61.18 4.73
C GLN A 5 -13.25 61.13 5.29
N ARG A 6 -12.77 62.23 5.91
CA ARG A 6 -11.44 62.25 6.58
C ARG A 6 -11.40 61.41 7.84
N CYS A 7 -12.49 61.37 8.61
CA CYS A 7 -12.55 60.53 9.82
C CYS A 7 -12.63 59.03 9.49
N LEU A 8 -13.31 58.65 8.36
CA LEU A 8 -13.37 57.25 7.94
C LEU A 8 -12.03 56.71 7.41
N LEU A 9 -11.23 57.57 6.74
CA LEU A 9 -9.89 57.20 6.23
C LEU A 9 -8.87 57.03 7.37
N ILE A 10 -8.96 57.80 8.41
CA ILE A 10 -8.09 57.69 9.60
C ILE A 10 -8.46 56.45 10.44
N LEU A 11 -9.73 56.10 10.53
CA LEU A 11 -10.19 54.90 11.26
C LEU A 11 -9.77 53.59 10.53
N THR A 12 -9.78 53.57 9.19
CA THR A 12 -9.33 52.40 8.42
C THR A 12 -7.78 52.23 8.47
N LEU A 13 -7.01 53.30 8.58
CA LEU A 13 -5.54 53.23 8.76
C LEU A 13 -5.14 52.72 10.15
N ILE A 14 -5.89 53.09 11.19
CA ILE A 14 -5.63 52.63 12.59
C ILE A 14 -5.99 51.14 12.76
N ILE A 15 -7.02 50.66 12.10
CA ILE A 15 -7.41 49.24 12.16
C ILE A 15 -6.40 48.36 11.40
N SER A 16 -5.86 48.81 10.24
CA SER A 16 -4.86 48.06 9.49
C SER A 16 -3.48 48.03 10.18
N SER A 17 -3.10 49.07 10.94
CA SER A 17 -1.84 49.08 11.70
C SER A 17 -1.89 48.19 12.95
N ASN A 18 -3.04 48.09 13.60
CA ASN A 18 -3.19 47.23 14.79
C ASN A 18 -3.22 45.73 14.46
N THR A 19 -3.79 45.33 13.28
CA THR A 19 -3.77 43.92 12.86
C THR A 19 -2.37 43.46 12.47
N PHE A 20 -1.57 44.33 11.84
CA PHE A 20 -0.17 43.98 11.47
C PHE A 20 0.76 43.89 12.67
N SER A 21 0.52 44.72 13.72
CA SER A 21 1.26 44.69 14.98
C SER A 21 0.93 43.44 15.82
N ALA A 22 -0.35 43.09 15.91
CA ALA A 22 -0.81 41.92 16.66
C ALA A 22 -0.32 40.61 16.05
N GLU A 23 -0.27 40.49 14.71
CA GLU A 23 0.25 39.31 14.02
C GLU A 23 1.76 39.16 14.18
N LYS A 24 2.51 40.26 14.24
CA LYS A 24 3.96 40.26 14.48
C LYS A 24 4.26 39.90 15.95
N GLU A 25 3.49 40.43 16.88
CA GLU A 25 3.63 40.18 18.33
C GLU A 25 3.26 38.71 18.65
N SER A 26 2.23 38.14 18.02
CA SER A 26 1.88 36.73 18.21
C SER A 26 2.96 35.80 17.65
N LYS A 27 3.58 36.13 16.51
CA LYS A 27 4.68 35.33 15.91
C LYS A 27 5.96 35.40 16.75
N ASP A 28 6.24 36.53 17.43
CA ASP A 28 7.40 36.66 18.31
C ASP A 28 7.18 35.97 19.65
N LEU A 29 5.97 35.99 20.20
CA LEU A 29 5.59 35.21 21.38
C LEU A 29 5.67 33.71 21.14
N ASP A 30 5.23 33.25 19.95
CA ASP A 30 5.32 31.84 19.57
C ASP A 30 6.77 31.35 19.36
N LYS A 31 7.64 32.21 18.81
CA LYS A 31 9.09 31.93 18.72
C LYS A 31 9.73 31.81 20.11
N LYS A 32 9.45 32.74 21.03
CA LYS A 32 9.99 32.70 22.41
C LYS A 32 9.55 31.43 23.11
N SER A 33 8.27 31.06 23.01
CA SER A 33 7.74 29.80 23.54
C SER A 33 8.42 28.57 22.96
N ARG A 34 8.77 28.58 21.68
CA ARG A 34 9.47 27.47 21.03
C ARG A 34 10.89 27.30 21.58
N TYR A 35 11.65 28.38 21.76
CA TYR A 35 12.99 28.32 22.33
C TYR A 35 12.98 27.81 23.77
N GLU A 36 12.03 28.26 24.58
CA GLU A 36 11.86 27.79 25.97
C GLU A 36 11.57 26.27 25.99
N LYS A 37 10.79 25.76 25.07
CA LYS A 37 10.51 24.29 24.94
C LYS A 37 11.74 23.50 24.50
N LEU A 38 12.55 24.04 23.57
CA LEU A 38 13.81 23.42 23.17
C LEU A 38 14.84 23.43 24.31
N GLU A 39 14.88 24.50 25.12
CA GLU A 39 15.72 24.54 26.33
C GLU A 39 15.30 23.48 27.35
N LEU A 40 13.99 23.32 27.58
CA LEU A 40 13.46 22.26 28.43
C LEU A 40 13.86 20.85 27.88
N PHE A 41 13.74 20.65 26.60
CA PHE A 41 14.14 19.39 25.95
C PHE A 41 15.63 19.10 26.20
N ASN A 42 16.51 20.07 25.97
CA ASN A 42 17.95 19.93 26.22
C ASN A 42 18.27 19.64 27.68
N LYS A 43 17.58 20.28 28.62
CA LYS A 43 17.74 20.02 30.08
C LYS A 43 17.36 18.56 30.42
N VAL A 44 16.26 18.07 29.87
CA VAL A 44 15.83 16.68 30.09
C VAL A 44 16.83 15.69 29.46
N LEU A 45 17.29 15.95 28.23
CA LEU A 45 18.31 15.14 27.57
C LEU A 45 19.59 15.04 28.44
N TYR A 46 20.11 16.16 28.88
CA TYR A 46 21.28 16.21 29.75
C TYR A 46 21.09 15.44 31.07
N LEU A 47 19.90 15.56 31.70
CA LEU A 47 19.61 14.81 32.93
C LEU A 47 19.61 13.30 32.69
N ILE A 48 19.06 12.84 31.56
CA ILE A 48 19.07 11.42 31.20
C ILE A 48 20.52 10.95 30.98
N GLU A 49 21.30 11.68 30.19
CA GLU A 49 22.69 11.31 29.88
C GLU A 49 23.58 11.28 31.15
N SER A 50 23.34 12.23 32.11
CA SER A 50 24.17 12.36 33.29
C SER A 50 23.74 11.52 34.49
N GLN A 51 22.46 11.12 34.59
CA GLN A 51 21.92 10.53 35.82
C GLN A 51 21.20 9.18 35.62
N TYR A 52 20.94 8.76 34.37
CA TYR A 52 20.33 7.46 34.15
C TYR A 52 21.32 6.33 34.58
N TYR A 53 20.79 5.29 35.22
CA TYR A 53 21.61 4.25 35.85
C TYR A 53 22.45 3.39 34.88
N ARG A 54 22.21 3.48 33.59
CA ARG A 54 22.99 2.86 32.51
C ARG A 54 23.39 3.91 31.48
N GLU A 55 24.51 3.69 30.82
CA GLU A 55 24.88 4.51 29.67
C GLU A 55 23.83 4.39 28.56
N VAL A 56 23.43 5.50 27.98
CA VAL A 56 22.46 5.59 26.88
C VAL A 56 23.08 6.43 25.77
N SER A 57 22.96 5.95 24.53
CA SER A 57 23.42 6.73 23.38
C SER A 57 22.52 7.95 23.15
N THR A 58 23.14 9.13 23.03
CA THR A 58 22.48 10.36 22.61
C THR A 58 21.69 10.19 21.32
N GLU A 59 22.27 9.48 20.34
CA GLU A 59 21.64 9.16 19.06
C GLU A 59 20.29 8.47 19.27
N LYS A 60 20.25 7.40 20.08
CA LYS A 60 19.01 6.67 20.39
C LYS A 60 17.97 7.52 21.10
N LEU A 61 18.41 8.42 21.98
CA LEU A 61 17.51 9.34 22.68
C LEU A 61 16.89 10.35 21.71
N ILE A 62 17.69 10.91 20.80
CA ILE A 62 17.21 11.85 19.78
C ILE A 62 16.27 11.15 18.78
N GLU A 63 16.63 9.97 18.29
CA GLU A 63 15.76 9.17 17.42
C GLU A 63 14.43 8.84 18.11
N GLY A 64 14.47 8.42 19.37
CA GLY A 64 13.27 8.18 20.18
C GLY A 64 12.39 9.42 20.31
N ALA A 65 13.00 10.61 20.51
CA ALA A 65 12.28 11.87 20.57
C ALA A 65 11.63 12.24 19.22
N ILE A 66 12.35 12.07 18.11
CA ILE A 66 11.83 12.30 16.76
C ILE A 66 10.65 11.36 16.47
N ASN A 67 10.81 10.06 16.78
CA ASN A 67 9.73 9.08 16.64
C ASN A 67 8.51 9.46 17.50
N GLY A 68 8.73 9.95 18.72
CA GLY A 68 7.69 10.49 19.57
C GLY A 68 6.93 11.65 18.93
N MET A 69 7.61 12.59 18.27
CA MET A 69 6.96 13.66 17.51
C MET A 69 6.11 13.10 16.36
N MET A 70 6.60 12.12 15.61
CA MET A 70 5.86 11.53 14.50
C MET A 70 4.56 10.87 14.97
N THR A 71 4.59 10.16 16.09
CA THR A 71 3.41 9.46 16.63
C THR A 71 2.30 10.41 17.11
N THR A 72 2.59 11.71 17.30
CA THR A 72 1.59 12.72 17.64
C THR A 72 0.81 13.24 16.44
N LEU A 73 1.26 12.94 15.21
CA LEU A 73 0.65 13.45 13.97
C LEU A 73 -0.47 12.53 13.48
N ASP A 74 -0.10 11.44 12.87
CA ASP A 74 -1.00 10.46 12.25
C ASP A 74 -0.29 9.09 12.12
N PRO A 75 -0.99 7.98 11.78
CA PRO A 75 -0.38 6.66 11.71
C PRO A 75 0.54 6.45 10.50
N HIS A 76 0.61 7.39 9.58
CA HIS A 76 1.36 7.27 8.32
C HIS A 76 2.61 8.14 8.28
N SER A 77 2.68 9.20 9.10
CA SER A 77 3.87 10.02 9.28
C SER A 77 4.90 9.29 10.11
N ALA A 78 6.16 9.24 9.64
CA ALA A 78 7.22 8.50 10.28
C ALA A 78 8.59 9.12 10.03
N PHE A 79 9.48 8.97 10.99
CA PHE A 79 10.92 9.09 10.78
C PHE A 79 11.41 7.81 10.11
N LEU A 80 12.21 7.94 9.08
CA LEU A 80 12.77 6.86 8.31
C LEU A 80 14.28 6.82 8.61
N ASP A 81 14.67 5.89 9.46
CA ASP A 81 16.08 5.57 9.66
C ASP A 81 16.70 4.97 8.39
N LYS A 82 18.00 4.71 8.43
CA LYS A 82 18.75 4.22 7.28
C LYS A 82 18.16 2.95 6.66
N GLU A 83 17.75 2.00 7.48
CA GLU A 83 17.25 0.69 7.02
C GLU A 83 15.86 0.84 6.42
N VAL A 84 14.96 1.53 7.13
CA VAL A 84 13.59 1.78 6.69
C VAL A 84 13.56 2.65 5.43
N PHE A 85 14.46 3.66 5.36
CA PHE A 85 14.54 4.53 4.17
C PHE A 85 15.03 3.77 2.93
N ALA A 86 16.07 2.94 3.08
CA ALA A 86 16.56 2.10 2.00
C ALA A 86 15.50 1.09 1.52
N LYS A 87 14.82 0.41 2.46
CA LYS A 87 13.74 -0.53 2.14
C LYS A 87 12.58 0.14 1.39
N MET A 88 12.18 1.33 1.82
CA MET A 88 11.14 2.09 1.14
C MET A 88 11.54 2.47 -0.29
N GLN A 89 12.82 2.83 -0.52
CA GLN A 89 13.33 3.11 -1.87
C GLN A 89 13.30 1.85 -2.74
N GLU A 90 13.70 0.70 -2.23
CA GLU A 90 13.60 -0.60 -2.91
C GLU A 90 12.14 -0.93 -3.30
N GLU A 91 11.22 -0.83 -2.36
CA GLU A 91 9.80 -1.09 -2.57
C GLU A 91 9.18 -0.16 -3.63
N THR A 92 9.60 1.10 -3.65
CA THR A 92 9.08 2.11 -4.58
C THR A 92 9.65 1.97 -5.98
N SER A 93 10.94 1.63 -6.09
CA SER A 93 11.59 1.38 -7.38
C SER A 93 11.19 0.02 -7.98
N GLY A 94 10.84 -0.96 -7.15
CA GLY A 94 10.68 -2.35 -7.54
C GLY A 94 12.01 -3.04 -7.84
N GLU A 95 13.12 -2.42 -7.41
CA GLU A 95 14.49 -2.87 -7.64
C GLU A 95 15.16 -3.17 -6.30
N PHE A 96 15.75 -4.33 -6.15
CA PHE A 96 16.54 -4.65 -4.96
C PHE A 96 17.82 -5.40 -5.32
N GLY A 97 18.86 -5.18 -4.51
CA GLY A 97 20.11 -5.91 -4.65
C GLY A 97 19.98 -7.33 -4.09
N GLY A 98 20.10 -8.34 -4.94
CA GLY A 98 19.94 -9.71 -4.49
C GLY A 98 20.16 -10.77 -5.57
N LEU A 99 19.61 -11.95 -5.32
CA LEU A 99 19.73 -13.12 -6.20
C LEU A 99 18.52 -13.29 -7.12
N GLY A 100 17.36 -12.78 -6.70
CA GLY A 100 16.10 -13.00 -7.42
C GLY A 100 15.55 -14.41 -7.24
N ILE A 101 15.34 -14.80 -5.98
CA ILE A 101 14.68 -16.06 -5.62
C ILE A 101 13.52 -15.79 -4.65
N GLU A 102 12.42 -16.50 -4.86
CA GLU A 102 11.35 -16.62 -3.88
C GLU A 102 11.65 -17.84 -3.01
N VAL A 103 11.68 -17.65 -1.69
CA VAL A 103 12.03 -18.70 -0.73
C VAL A 103 10.93 -18.88 0.32
N THR A 104 10.78 -20.11 0.79
CA THR A 104 9.92 -20.46 1.92
C THR A 104 10.71 -21.36 2.88
N GLN A 105 10.15 -21.59 4.07
CA GLN A 105 10.72 -22.53 5.02
C GLN A 105 9.76 -23.69 5.22
N LYS A 106 10.20 -24.91 4.89
CA LYS A 106 9.43 -26.14 5.10
C LYS A 106 10.25 -27.07 6.00
N ASP A 107 9.65 -27.54 7.11
CA ASP A 107 10.30 -28.43 8.09
C ASP A 107 11.68 -27.94 8.60
N GLY A 108 11.80 -26.60 8.77
CA GLY A 108 13.04 -25.96 9.20
C GLY A 108 14.11 -25.82 8.11
N VAL A 109 13.81 -26.25 6.88
CA VAL A 109 14.72 -26.16 5.72
C VAL A 109 14.27 -25.03 4.80
N LEU A 110 15.22 -24.22 4.31
CA LEU A 110 14.98 -23.16 3.36
C LEU A 110 14.83 -23.74 1.94
N VAL A 111 13.65 -23.59 1.34
CA VAL A 111 13.30 -24.14 0.02
C VAL A 111 13.05 -23.00 -0.96
N ILE A 112 13.61 -23.12 -2.16
CA ILE A 112 13.36 -22.18 -3.27
C ILE A 112 12.04 -22.53 -3.91
N VAL A 113 11.08 -21.61 -3.82
CA VAL A 113 9.78 -21.74 -4.49
C VAL A 113 9.98 -21.57 -6.00
N THR A 114 10.66 -20.48 -6.40
CA THR A 114 11.00 -20.20 -7.80
C THR A 114 12.12 -19.17 -7.91
N PRO A 115 13.05 -19.26 -8.87
CA PRO A 115 13.86 -18.13 -9.28
C PRO A 115 13.01 -17.15 -10.11
N ILE A 116 13.31 -15.84 -9.99
CA ILE A 116 12.71 -14.80 -10.81
C ILE A 116 13.35 -14.87 -12.21
N GLU A 117 12.54 -14.86 -13.25
CA GLU A 117 12.99 -14.88 -14.65
C GLU A 117 14.05 -13.77 -14.91
N ASP A 118 15.10 -14.11 -15.64
CA ASP A 118 16.25 -13.23 -15.96
C ASP A 118 17.11 -12.77 -14.78
N SER A 119 16.81 -13.23 -13.55
CA SER A 119 17.58 -12.90 -12.36
C SER A 119 18.96 -13.56 -12.32
N PRO A 120 19.87 -13.12 -11.41
CA PRO A 120 21.15 -13.80 -11.17
C PRO A 120 21.00 -15.28 -10.82
N ALA A 121 20.01 -15.65 -10.03
CA ALA A 121 19.76 -17.03 -9.64
C ALA A 121 19.26 -17.88 -10.81
N ASP A 122 18.38 -17.35 -11.63
CA ASP A 122 17.90 -18.03 -12.85
C ASP A 122 19.06 -18.32 -13.81
N LYS A 123 19.90 -17.31 -14.08
CA LYS A 123 21.11 -17.45 -14.91
C LYS A 123 22.13 -18.43 -14.33
N ALA A 124 22.19 -18.57 -13.01
CA ALA A 124 23.05 -19.54 -12.33
C ALA A 124 22.49 -20.96 -12.31
N GLY A 125 21.28 -21.17 -12.84
CA GLY A 125 20.65 -22.48 -12.95
C GLY A 125 20.03 -23.00 -11.65
N ILE A 126 19.61 -22.10 -10.78
CA ILE A 126 18.75 -22.40 -9.62
C ILE A 126 17.39 -22.87 -10.13
N LYS A 127 16.79 -23.84 -9.45
CA LYS A 127 15.52 -24.44 -9.85
C LYS A 127 14.48 -24.41 -8.71
N PRO A 128 13.19 -24.40 -9.02
CA PRO A 128 12.13 -24.65 -8.03
C PRO A 128 12.37 -25.97 -7.30
N GLY A 129 12.15 -25.98 -5.99
CA GLY A 129 12.37 -27.15 -5.13
C GLY A 129 13.81 -27.33 -4.61
N ASP A 130 14.78 -26.53 -5.06
CA ASP A 130 16.13 -26.53 -4.51
C ASP A 130 16.08 -26.16 -3.02
N LYS A 131 16.84 -26.89 -2.19
CA LYS A 131 16.96 -26.64 -0.76
C LYS A 131 18.29 -25.92 -0.49
N ILE A 132 18.23 -24.74 0.12
CA ILE A 132 19.43 -24.00 0.53
C ILE A 132 19.86 -24.53 1.90
N VAL A 133 20.96 -25.28 1.93
CA VAL A 133 21.49 -25.88 3.15
C VAL A 133 22.67 -25.10 3.71
N GLU A 134 23.37 -24.33 2.86
CA GLU A 134 24.50 -23.48 3.24
C GLU A 134 24.45 -22.14 2.51
N ILE A 135 24.90 -21.08 3.17
CA ILE A 135 25.20 -19.77 2.59
C ILE A 135 26.62 -19.40 2.96
N ASN A 136 27.51 -19.18 1.98
CA ASN A 136 28.94 -18.93 2.17
C ASN A 136 29.62 -19.99 3.07
N HIS A 137 29.26 -21.25 2.88
CA HIS A 137 29.73 -22.40 3.68
C HIS A 137 29.26 -22.39 5.14
N GLU A 138 28.34 -21.52 5.52
CA GLU A 138 27.68 -21.55 6.83
C GLU A 138 26.36 -22.30 6.73
N SER A 139 26.14 -23.25 7.65
CA SER A 139 24.90 -24.05 7.69
C SER A 139 23.67 -23.18 7.97
N MET A 140 22.56 -23.46 7.27
CA MET A 140 21.26 -22.81 7.47
C MET A 140 20.36 -23.57 8.44
N VAL A 141 20.84 -24.60 9.11
CA VAL A 141 20.06 -25.35 10.11
C VAL A 141 19.75 -24.45 11.31
N GLY A 142 18.46 -24.32 11.65
CA GLY A 142 18.00 -23.50 12.78
C GLY A 142 17.94 -21.98 12.50
N VAL A 143 18.26 -21.53 11.30
CA VAL A 143 18.15 -20.13 10.89
C VAL A 143 16.70 -19.84 10.51
N THR A 144 16.13 -18.71 10.98
CA THR A 144 14.78 -18.29 10.61
C THR A 144 14.73 -17.82 9.15
N LEU A 145 13.55 -17.83 8.55
CA LEU A 145 13.36 -17.35 7.17
C LEU A 145 13.83 -15.90 7.00
N GLU A 146 13.53 -15.04 7.97
CA GLU A 146 13.93 -13.62 7.96
C GLU A 146 15.46 -13.46 7.97
N GLN A 147 16.14 -14.16 8.88
CA GLN A 147 17.61 -14.16 8.95
C GLN A 147 18.25 -14.72 7.66
N ALA A 148 17.63 -15.72 7.05
CA ALA A 148 18.12 -16.28 5.79
C ALA A 148 17.95 -15.26 4.64
N ILE A 149 16.82 -14.57 4.57
CA ILE A 149 16.57 -13.50 3.59
C ILE A 149 17.61 -12.39 3.72
N ASP A 150 17.94 -11.95 4.93
CA ASP A 150 18.93 -10.92 5.17
C ASP A 150 20.34 -11.34 4.67
N ARG A 151 20.71 -12.63 4.85
CA ARG A 151 21.99 -13.17 4.34
C ARG A 151 21.99 -13.32 2.81
N LEU A 152 20.83 -13.63 2.20
CA LEU A 152 20.68 -13.74 0.75
C LEU A 152 20.73 -12.38 0.06
N ARG A 153 20.22 -11.32 0.70
CA ARG A 153 20.34 -9.93 0.26
C ARG A 153 21.80 -9.44 0.34
N GLY A 154 22.09 -8.34 -0.29
CA GLY A 154 23.40 -7.69 -0.21
C GLY A 154 23.67 -6.74 -1.36
N LYS A 155 24.82 -6.07 -1.29
CA LYS A 155 25.22 -5.07 -2.30
C LYS A 155 25.30 -5.71 -3.68
N THR A 156 24.81 -4.99 -4.69
CA THR A 156 25.01 -5.37 -6.10
C THR A 156 26.49 -5.60 -6.40
N LYS A 157 26.78 -6.57 -7.29
CA LYS A 157 28.14 -7.01 -7.65
C LYS A 157 28.90 -7.77 -6.55
N SER A 158 28.32 -7.96 -5.36
CA SER A 158 28.92 -8.85 -4.36
C SER A 158 28.60 -10.32 -4.70
N LYS A 159 29.52 -11.22 -4.38
CA LYS A 159 29.35 -12.67 -4.60
C LYS A 159 28.79 -13.35 -3.36
N ILE A 160 28.07 -14.43 -3.59
CA ILE A 160 27.55 -15.33 -2.57
C ILE A 160 27.67 -16.76 -3.09
N ILE A 161 27.93 -17.70 -2.22
CA ILE A 161 27.97 -19.13 -2.53
C ILE A 161 26.77 -19.78 -1.84
N LEU A 162 25.91 -20.44 -2.62
CA LEU A 162 24.80 -21.23 -2.10
C LEU A 162 25.14 -22.71 -2.17
N GLY A 163 25.11 -23.39 -1.01
CA GLY A 163 25.13 -24.84 -0.93
C GLY A 163 23.71 -25.36 -1.14
N ILE A 164 23.47 -25.97 -2.29
CA ILE A 164 22.15 -26.44 -2.73
C ILE A 164 22.07 -27.96 -2.65
N SER A 165 21.05 -28.47 -1.95
CA SER A 165 20.63 -29.87 -2.05
C SER A 165 19.44 -29.94 -3.02
N ARG A 166 19.59 -30.71 -4.11
CA ARG A 166 18.60 -30.85 -5.17
C ARG A 166 18.11 -32.29 -5.24
N GLU A 167 16.83 -32.50 -5.38
CA GLU A 167 16.24 -33.82 -5.53
C GLU A 167 16.81 -34.54 -6.76
N GLY A 168 17.20 -35.81 -6.60
CA GLY A 168 17.83 -36.60 -7.65
C GLY A 168 19.31 -36.29 -7.94
N VAL A 169 19.96 -35.47 -7.10
CA VAL A 169 21.40 -35.17 -7.21
C VAL A 169 22.07 -35.45 -5.86
N ASP A 170 23.04 -36.34 -5.86
CA ASP A 170 23.79 -36.67 -4.63
C ASP A 170 24.70 -35.53 -4.19
N GLY A 171 24.71 -35.26 -2.89
CA GLY A 171 25.56 -34.27 -2.25
C GLY A 171 25.08 -32.83 -2.35
N ILE A 172 25.92 -31.91 -1.84
CA ILE A 172 25.65 -30.46 -1.86
C ILE A 172 26.37 -29.85 -3.06
N LYS A 173 25.60 -29.15 -3.89
CA LYS A 173 26.14 -28.42 -5.04
C LYS A 173 26.38 -26.97 -4.66
N ASN A 174 27.64 -26.53 -4.65
CA ASN A 174 27.99 -25.14 -4.43
C ASN A 174 27.81 -24.32 -5.72
N ILE A 175 26.97 -23.29 -5.67
CA ILE A 175 26.68 -22.40 -6.78
C ILE A 175 27.09 -20.98 -6.37
N GLU A 176 28.11 -20.44 -7.04
CA GLU A 176 28.50 -19.04 -6.88
C GLU A 176 27.58 -18.15 -7.71
N ILE A 177 26.98 -17.14 -7.08
CA ILE A 177 26.08 -16.19 -7.72
C ILE A 177 26.57 -14.78 -7.41
N THR A 178 26.66 -13.94 -8.43
CA THR A 178 26.92 -12.51 -8.24
C THR A 178 25.61 -11.79 -8.10
N ARG A 179 25.40 -11.12 -6.94
CA ARG A 179 24.20 -10.31 -6.73
C ARG A 179 24.12 -9.20 -7.75
N ASP A 180 22.92 -8.95 -8.25
CA ASP A 180 22.63 -7.83 -9.15
C ASP A 180 21.29 -7.18 -8.79
N ILE A 181 20.93 -6.13 -9.52
CA ILE A 181 19.60 -5.54 -9.40
C ILE A 181 18.57 -6.55 -9.91
N VAL A 182 17.62 -6.87 -9.06
CA VAL A 182 16.49 -7.75 -9.40
C VAL A 182 15.24 -6.90 -9.53
N TYR A 183 14.50 -7.11 -10.62
CA TYR A 183 13.25 -6.41 -10.90
C TYR A 183 12.06 -7.32 -10.55
N ILE A 184 11.22 -6.87 -9.61
CA ILE A 184 9.96 -7.55 -9.34
C ILE A 184 8.89 -6.96 -10.24
N LYS A 185 8.40 -7.75 -11.20
CA LYS A 185 7.26 -7.34 -12.03
C LYS A 185 5.99 -7.34 -11.18
N PRO A 186 5.35 -6.17 -10.96
CA PRO A 186 4.16 -6.09 -10.10
C PRO A 186 2.89 -6.62 -10.76
N VAL A 187 2.95 -6.96 -12.05
CA VAL A 187 1.81 -7.35 -12.88
C VAL A 187 1.85 -8.84 -13.17
N LYS A 188 0.78 -9.54 -12.80
CA LYS A 188 0.47 -10.90 -13.26
C LYS A 188 -0.73 -10.82 -14.20
N TYR A 189 -0.74 -11.62 -15.25
CA TYR A 189 -1.80 -11.58 -16.25
C TYR A 189 -2.07 -12.95 -16.84
N GLU A 190 -3.32 -13.15 -17.27
CA GLU A 190 -3.77 -14.38 -17.90
C GLU A 190 -4.94 -14.08 -18.86
N LEU A 191 -5.01 -14.79 -19.98
CA LEU A 191 -6.14 -14.72 -20.89
C LEU A 191 -7.16 -15.82 -20.55
N LEU A 192 -8.25 -15.42 -19.88
CA LEU A 192 -9.28 -16.34 -19.40
C LEU A 192 -10.34 -16.61 -20.49
N LYS A 193 -10.73 -17.88 -20.60
CA LYS A 193 -11.77 -18.31 -21.56
C LYS A 193 -11.54 -17.75 -22.98
N ASP A 194 -10.26 -17.65 -23.36
CA ASP A 194 -9.72 -17.18 -24.66
C ASP A 194 -10.09 -15.71 -25.05
N GLN A 195 -10.77 -14.94 -24.20
CA GLN A 195 -11.26 -13.60 -24.59
C GLN A 195 -11.35 -12.57 -23.45
N TYR A 196 -11.15 -12.98 -22.19
CA TYR A 196 -11.18 -12.07 -21.04
C TYR A 196 -9.76 -11.86 -20.52
N ALA A 197 -9.29 -10.61 -20.55
CA ALA A 197 -7.98 -10.27 -19.98
C ALA A 197 -8.08 -10.15 -18.47
N TYR A 198 -7.38 -11.00 -17.74
CA TYR A 198 -7.15 -10.83 -16.30
C TYR A 198 -5.81 -10.19 -16.08
N VAL A 199 -5.77 -9.08 -15.35
CA VAL A 199 -4.55 -8.34 -15.00
C VAL A 199 -4.60 -8.05 -13.50
N ARG A 200 -3.67 -8.65 -12.74
CA ARG A 200 -3.48 -8.36 -11.33
C ARG A 200 -2.29 -7.45 -11.14
N LEU A 201 -2.50 -6.32 -10.49
CA LEU A 201 -1.45 -5.42 -10.05
C LEU A 201 -1.26 -5.58 -8.54
N GLY A 202 -0.09 -6.03 -8.10
CA GLY A 202 0.20 -6.26 -6.69
C GLY A 202 0.60 -5.00 -5.92
N GLN A 203 1.25 -4.05 -6.60
CA GLN A 203 1.68 -2.78 -6.02
C GLN A 203 1.94 -1.74 -7.12
N PHE A 204 1.78 -0.47 -6.81
CA PHE A 204 2.12 0.65 -7.72
C PHE A 204 3.58 1.06 -7.53
N GLN A 205 4.47 0.38 -8.22
CA GLN A 205 5.90 0.70 -8.31
C GLN A 205 6.23 1.29 -9.68
N LYS A 206 7.45 1.78 -9.86
CA LYS A 206 7.92 2.34 -11.14
C LYS A 206 7.62 1.41 -12.32
N ASN A 207 7.12 1.97 -13.40
CA ASN A 207 6.72 1.28 -14.64
C ASN A 207 5.49 0.33 -14.52
N SER A 208 4.70 0.40 -13.46
CA SER A 208 3.49 -0.44 -13.33
C SER A 208 2.53 -0.26 -14.50
N GLY A 209 2.30 0.98 -14.95
CA GLY A 209 1.49 1.26 -16.14
C GLY A 209 2.06 0.62 -17.41
N ALA A 210 3.38 0.68 -17.62
CA ALA A 210 4.04 0.07 -18.76
C ALA A 210 3.90 -1.47 -18.75
N TYR A 211 4.02 -2.12 -17.58
CA TYR A 211 3.82 -3.57 -17.46
C TYR A 211 2.37 -4.00 -17.76
N ILE A 212 1.37 -3.19 -17.35
CA ILE A 212 -0.03 -3.46 -17.72
C ILE A 212 -0.21 -3.35 -19.24
N VAL A 213 0.35 -2.32 -19.86
CA VAL A 213 0.29 -2.15 -21.34
C VAL A 213 0.95 -3.33 -22.06
N GLU A 214 2.11 -3.77 -21.59
CA GLU A 214 2.80 -4.95 -22.13
C GLU A 214 1.92 -6.21 -22.02
N ALA A 215 1.33 -6.43 -20.85
CA ALA A 215 0.44 -7.56 -20.60
C ALA A 215 -0.77 -7.55 -21.52
N LEU A 216 -1.45 -6.41 -21.65
CA LEU A 216 -2.60 -6.26 -22.54
C LEU A 216 -2.22 -6.49 -24.01
N LYS A 217 -1.10 -5.95 -24.48
CA LYS A 217 -0.61 -6.20 -25.86
C LYS A 217 -0.30 -7.67 -26.12
N LYS A 218 0.38 -8.35 -25.19
CA LYS A 218 0.69 -9.79 -25.32
C LYS A 218 -0.59 -10.63 -25.34
N MET A 219 -1.55 -10.35 -24.46
CA MET A 219 -2.83 -11.07 -24.47
C MET A 219 -3.63 -10.78 -25.74
N LYS A 220 -3.63 -9.53 -26.23
CA LYS A 220 -4.34 -9.14 -27.47
C LYS A 220 -3.78 -9.85 -28.70
N ALA A 221 -2.47 -10.07 -28.75
CA ALA A 221 -1.83 -10.85 -29.82
C ALA A 221 -2.23 -12.33 -29.83
N ASN A 222 -2.66 -12.87 -28.69
CA ASN A 222 -3.08 -14.27 -28.53
C ASN A 222 -4.60 -14.49 -28.65
N LEU A 223 -5.38 -13.45 -28.95
CA LEU A 223 -6.83 -13.57 -29.13
C LEU A 223 -7.16 -14.41 -30.37
N LYS A 224 -8.07 -15.39 -30.20
CA LYS A 224 -8.54 -16.25 -31.28
C LYS A 224 -9.86 -15.72 -31.85
N GLY A 225 -9.92 -15.52 -33.17
CA GLY A 225 -11.16 -15.18 -33.88
C GLY A 225 -11.73 -13.77 -33.65
N THR A 226 -11.03 -12.91 -32.86
CA THR A 226 -11.41 -11.51 -32.60
C THR A 226 -10.16 -10.67 -32.39
N LYS A 227 -10.27 -9.35 -32.59
CA LYS A 227 -9.20 -8.40 -32.30
C LYS A 227 -9.39 -7.66 -30.97
N GLU A 228 -10.53 -7.85 -30.30
CA GLU A 228 -10.91 -7.11 -29.09
C GLU A 228 -11.21 -8.07 -27.94
N PHE A 229 -10.85 -7.64 -26.72
CA PHE A 229 -11.26 -8.35 -25.50
C PHE A 229 -12.77 -8.26 -25.31
N LYS A 230 -13.40 -9.34 -24.90
CA LYS A 230 -14.78 -9.34 -24.42
C LYS A 230 -14.94 -8.63 -23.08
N GLY A 231 -13.85 -8.50 -22.36
CA GLY A 231 -13.79 -7.74 -21.12
C GLY A 231 -12.41 -7.81 -20.48
N ILE A 232 -12.15 -6.89 -19.57
CA ILE A 232 -10.91 -6.80 -18.81
C ILE A 232 -11.25 -6.82 -17.33
N ILE A 233 -10.52 -7.62 -16.56
CA ILE A 233 -10.60 -7.69 -15.11
C ILE A 233 -9.29 -7.13 -14.57
N LEU A 234 -9.34 -5.95 -13.95
CA LEU A 234 -8.22 -5.35 -13.23
C LEU A 234 -8.34 -5.72 -11.74
N ASP A 235 -7.49 -6.63 -11.28
CA ASP A 235 -7.50 -7.08 -9.89
C ASP A 235 -6.54 -6.25 -9.04
N LEU A 236 -7.12 -5.42 -8.16
CA LEU A 236 -6.43 -4.58 -7.18
C LEU A 236 -6.64 -5.09 -5.74
N ARG A 237 -7.15 -6.29 -5.56
CA ARG A 237 -7.33 -6.90 -4.23
C ARG A 237 -5.98 -7.07 -3.55
N SER A 238 -5.93 -6.67 -2.27
CA SER A 238 -4.72 -6.71 -1.43
C SER A 238 -3.53 -5.91 -2.00
N ASN A 239 -3.81 -4.89 -2.81
CA ASN A 239 -2.82 -3.95 -3.30
C ASN A 239 -2.79 -2.71 -2.37
N PRO A 240 -1.71 -2.49 -1.59
CA PRO A 240 -1.63 -1.40 -0.62
C PRO A 240 -1.44 -0.01 -1.25
N GLY A 241 -1.34 0.07 -2.58
CA GLY A 241 -1.06 1.29 -3.32
C GLY A 241 0.39 1.41 -3.76
N GLY A 242 0.96 2.59 -3.66
CA GLY A 242 2.32 2.95 -4.07
C GLY A 242 2.38 4.32 -4.73
N LEU A 243 3.12 4.43 -5.84
CA LEU A 243 3.38 5.70 -6.53
C LEU A 243 2.12 6.33 -7.14
N LEU A 244 1.88 7.60 -6.80
CA LEU A 244 0.77 8.39 -7.34
C LEU A 244 0.86 8.51 -8.88
N ASP A 245 2.05 8.77 -9.40
CA ASP A 245 2.24 8.95 -10.84
C ASP A 245 1.91 7.66 -11.61
N GLU A 246 2.16 6.49 -11.03
CA GLU A 246 1.79 5.21 -11.61
C GLU A 246 0.27 4.95 -11.54
N ALA A 247 -0.42 5.44 -10.49
CA ALA A 247 -1.88 5.41 -10.48
C ALA A 247 -2.49 6.23 -11.61
N VAL A 248 -1.90 7.41 -11.90
CA VAL A 248 -2.30 8.25 -13.04
C VAL A 248 -2.02 7.54 -14.37
N GLU A 249 -0.87 6.86 -14.51
CA GLU A 249 -0.55 6.06 -15.70
C GLU A 249 -1.58 4.94 -15.92
N VAL A 250 -1.84 4.15 -14.88
CA VAL A 250 -2.77 3.02 -14.95
C VAL A 250 -4.19 3.48 -15.26
N ALA A 251 -4.69 4.52 -14.58
CA ALA A 251 -6.00 5.09 -14.88
C ALA A 251 -6.06 5.61 -16.33
N SER A 252 -4.96 6.20 -16.80
CA SER A 252 -4.87 6.76 -18.17
C SER A 252 -4.93 5.69 -19.25
N ILE A 253 -4.64 4.42 -18.98
CA ILE A 253 -4.82 3.32 -19.93
C ILE A 253 -6.31 3.17 -20.30
N PHE A 254 -7.20 3.35 -19.32
CA PHE A 254 -8.63 3.06 -19.46
C PHE A 254 -9.49 4.32 -19.65
N LEU A 255 -8.94 5.51 -19.41
CA LEU A 255 -9.64 6.79 -19.55
C LEU A 255 -9.16 7.58 -20.76
N LYS A 256 -10.08 8.21 -21.47
CA LYS A 256 -9.79 9.06 -22.64
C LYS A 256 -9.23 10.41 -22.21
N ASP A 257 -9.88 11.05 -21.26
CA ASP A 257 -9.58 12.40 -20.76
C ASP A 257 -10.18 12.60 -19.36
N GLY A 258 -10.04 13.79 -18.81
CA GLY A 258 -10.62 14.19 -17.52
C GLY A 258 -9.62 14.15 -16.37
N THR A 259 -10.11 14.32 -15.17
CA THR A 259 -9.34 14.28 -13.93
C THR A 259 -9.18 12.83 -13.47
N VAL A 260 -8.01 12.46 -12.95
CA VAL A 260 -7.78 11.19 -12.28
C VAL A 260 -7.95 11.36 -10.77
N VAL A 261 -7.34 12.38 -10.21
CA VAL A 261 -7.32 12.63 -8.76
C VAL A 261 -7.03 14.10 -8.51
N SER A 262 -7.54 14.64 -7.41
CA SER A 262 -7.10 15.92 -6.88
C SER A 262 -6.62 15.77 -5.44
N THR A 263 -5.72 16.66 -5.00
CA THR A 263 -5.20 16.69 -3.64
C THR A 263 -5.54 18.03 -2.98
N GLU A 264 -5.85 18.00 -1.70
CA GLU A 264 -6.09 19.18 -0.89
C GLU A 264 -5.20 19.14 0.34
N GLY A 265 -4.30 20.10 0.46
CA GLY A 265 -3.38 20.24 1.58
C GLY A 265 -3.90 21.17 2.69
N ARG A 266 -2.99 21.62 3.54
CA ARG A 266 -3.29 22.56 4.65
C ARG A 266 -3.97 23.85 4.18
N ASP A 267 -3.56 24.38 3.01
CA ASP A 267 -4.22 25.51 2.37
C ASP A 267 -5.12 24.99 1.25
N PRO A 268 -6.47 25.08 1.39
CA PRO A 268 -7.41 24.62 0.36
C PRO A 268 -7.27 25.31 -1.00
N LYS A 269 -6.60 26.48 -1.05
CA LYS A 269 -6.30 27.17 -2.31
C LYS A 269 -5.22 26.46 -3.14
N ASN A 270 -4.37 25.68 -2.49
CA ASN A 270 -3.29 24.92 -3.13
C ASN A 270 -3.74 23.49 -3.48
N LYS A 271 -4.81 23.41 -4.27
CA LYS A 271 -5.33 22.14 -4.78
C LYS A 271 -4.53 21.72 -6.02
N GLU A 272 -3.90 20.55 -5.96
CA GLU A 272 -3.23 19.96 -7.11
C GLU A 272 -4.18 18.98 -7.82
N ILE A 273 -4.25 19.04 -9.15
CA ILE A 273 -5.10 18.16 -9.96
C ILE A 273 -4.21 17.38 -10.92
N ARG A 274 -4.37 16.07 -10.93
CA ARG A 274 -3.73 15.16 -11.90
C ARG A 274 -4.73 14.73 -12.94
N TYR A 275 -4.38 14.94 -14.20
CA TYR A 275 -5.23 14.64 -15.35
C TYR A 275 -4.80 13.36 -16.05
N VAL A 276 -5.74 12.77 -16.78
CA VAL A 276 -5.48 11.66 -17.68
C VAL A 276 -4.42 12.04 -18.69
N LYS A 277 -3.39 11.22 -18.85
CA LYS A 277 -2.36 11.40 -19.87
C LYS A 277 -2.94 11.17 -21.26
N LYS A 278 -2.82 12.13 -22.14
CA LYS A 278 -3.37 12.09 -23.51
C LYS A 278 -2.57 11.17 -24.43
N ILE A 279 -1.27 11.02 -24.17
CA ILE A 279 -0.33 10.23 -24.97
C ILE A 279 -0.16 8.85 -24.31
N GLY A 280 0.05 7.83 -25.13
CA GLY A 280 0.28 6.46 -24.69
C GLY A 280 -0.81 5.49 -25.16
N TYR A 281 -0.69 4.23 -24.73
CA TYR A 281 -1.65 3.20 -25.05
C TYR A 281 -2.98 3.46 -24.34
N LYS A 282 -4.07 3.24 -25.07
CA LYS A 282 -5.44 3.37 -24.56
C LYS A 282 -6.21 2.08 -24.86
N GLU A 283 -6.94 1.59 -23.86
CA GLU A 283 -7.90 0.50 -24.01
C GLU A 283 -9.27 1.03 -23.62
N LEU A 284 -9.99 1.56 -24.60
CA LEU A 284 -11.24 2.27 -24.38
C LEU A 284 -12.48 1.42 -24.73
N GLU A 285 -12.33 0.38 -25.54
CA GLU A 285 -13.45 -0.37 -26.12
C GLU A 285 -13.95 -1.48 -25.20
N ALA A 286 -13.04 -2.29 -24.69
CA ALA A 286 -13.41 -3.42 -23.85
C ALA A 286 -14.08 -2.97 -22.54
N PRO A 287 -15.17 -3.57 -22.09
CA PRO A 287 -15.73 -3.32 -20.76
C PRO A 287 -14.74 -3.75 -19.67
N VAL A 288 -14.69 -2.99 -18.58
CA VAL A 288 -13.74 -3.20 -17.48
C VAL A 288 -14.47 -3.48 -16.17
N ALA A 289 -14.04 -4.49 -15.47
CA ALA A 289 -14.36 -4.72 -14.05
C ALA A 289 -13.09 -4.54 -13.21
N VAL A 290 -13.20 -3.87 -12.07
CA VAL A 290 -12.11 -3.70 -11.10
C VAL A 290 -12.47 -4.44 -9.83
N LEU A 291 -11.61 -5.37 -9.40
CA LEU A 291 -11.78 -6.09 -8.14
C LEU A 291 -11.04 -5.35 -7.00
N ILE A 292 -11.75 -5.10 -5.91
CA ILE A 292 -11.21 -4.47 -4.69
C ILE A 292 -11.60 -5.25 -3.44
N ASN A 293 -10.82 -5.08 -2.37
CA ASN A 293 -11.15 -5.62 -1.05
C ASN A 293 -10.67 -4.69 0.09
N GLY A 294 -10.92 -5.08 1.34
CA GLY A 294 -10.54 -4.30 2.52
C GLY A 294 -9.04 -3.96 2.66
N SER A 295 -8.17 -4.65 1.93
CA SER A 295 -6.73 -4.36 1.86
C SER A 295 -6.31 -3.58 0.61
N THR A 296 -7.26 -3.18 -0.25
CA THR A 296 -7.03 -2.26 -1.37
C THR A 296 -6.91 -0.85 -0.84
N ALA A 297 -5.76 -0.17 -1.04
CA ALA A 297 -5.50 1.13 -0.41
C ALA A 297 -4.82 2.15 -1.34
N SER A 298 -4.93 3.44 -1.00
CA SER A 298 -4.14 4.55 -1.56
C SER A 298 -4.22 4.65 -3.10
N ALA A 299 -3.11 4.46 -3.84
CA ALA A 299 -3.05 4.51 -5.32
C ALA A 299 -4.08 3.58 -5.98
N SER A 300 -4.36 2.41 -5.38
CA SER A 300 -5.40 1.50 -5.84
C SER A 300 -6.79 2.12 -5.74
N GLU A 301 -7.05 2.85 -4.67
CA GLU A 301 -8.33 3.55 -4.45
C GLU A 301 -8.49 4.73 -5.40
N ILE A 302 -7.38 5.40 -5.75
CA ILE A 302 -7.36 6.45 -6.77
C ILE A 302 -7.79 5.88 -8.12
N VAL A 303 -7.21 4.76 -8.56
CA VAL A 303 -7.57 4.12 -9.84
C VAL A 303 -9.02 3.64 -9.82
N ALA A 304 -9.42 2.92 -8.77
CA ALA A 304 -10.80 2.43 -8.64
C ALA A 304 -11.82 3.59 -8.63
N GLY A 305 -11.55 4.64 -7.84
CA GLY A 305 -12.42 5.81 -7.73
C GLY A 305 -12.48 6.62 -9.03
N ALA A 306 -11.37 6.78 -9.74
CA ALA A 306 -11.33 7.48 -11.03
C ALA A 306 -12.15 6.74 -12.10
N LEU A 307 -11.98 5.43 -12.19
CA LEU A 307 -12.72 4.59 -13.14
C LEU A 307 -14.20 4.49 -12.80
N GLN A 308 -14.55 4.47 -11.51
CA GLN A 308 -15.93 4.49 -11.02
C GLN A 308 -16.63 5.81 -11.36
N ASP A 309 -16.02 6.95 -11.00
CA ASP A 309 -16.61 8.28 -11.24
C ASP A 309 -16.79 8.56 -12.74
N ALA A 310 -15.84 8.10 -13.57
CA ALA A 310 -15.94 8.19 -15.02
C ALA A 310 -16.94 7.18 -15.64
N LYS A 311 -17.55 6.30 -14.84
CA LYS A 311 -18.40 5.18 -15.29
C LYS A 311 -17.71 4.31 -16.34
N ARG A 312 -16.39 4.20 -16.25
CA ARG A 312 -15.58 3.43 -17.20
C ARG A 312 -15.47 1.97 -16.81
N ALA A 313 -15.48 1.67 -15.51
CA ALA A 313 -15.41 0.33 -14.98
C ALA A 313 -16.47 0.09 -13.91
N LEU A 314 -16.89 -1.16 -13.79
CA LEU A 314 -17.68 -1.64 -12.67
C LEU A 314 -16.74 -2.05 -11.53
N ILE A 315 -16.90 -1.45 -10.36
CA ILE A 315 -16.10 -1.77 -9.18
C ILE A 315 -16.82 -2.87 -8.41
N MET A 316 -16.11 -3.97 -8.16
CA MET A 316 -16.69 -5.19 -7.57
C MET A 316 -15.83 -5.69 -6.41
N GLY A 317 -16.45 -6.38 -5.46
CA GLY A 317 -15.80 -6.98 -4.29
C GLY A 317 -16.28 -6.37 -2.99
N THR A 318 -15.39 -6.06 -2.05
CA THR A 318 -15.72 -5.45 -0.76
C THR A 318 -15.12 -4.05 -0.65
N GLN A 319 -15.68 -3.22 0.25
CA GLN A 319 -15.23 -1.84 0.44
C GLN A 319 -13.74 -1.79 0.75
N SER A 320 -13.02 -0.85 0.09
CA SER A 320 -11.59 -0.66 0.24
C SER A 320 -11.18 -0.09 1.62
N PHE A 321 -9.88 0.01 1.87
CA PHE A 321 -9.30 0.37 3.16
C PHE A 321 -9.65 1.79 3.63
N GLY A 322 -9.58 2.78 2.74
CA GLY A 322 -9.86 4.18 3.06
C GLY A 322 -8.63 5.04 3.32
N LYS A 323 -7.46 4.72 2.71
CA LYS A 323 -6.27 5.54 2.83
C LYS A 323 -6.26 6.66 1.80
N GLY A 324 -6.79 7.82 2.18
CA GLY A 324 -6.84 9.01 1.36
C GLY A 324 -5.72 10.02 1.62
N SER A 325 -4.77 9.73 2.49
CA SER A 325 -3.68 10.63 2.85
C SER A 325 -2.52 10.58 1.85
N VAL A 326 -2.00 11.76 1.49
CA VAL A 326 -0.83 11.95 0.64
C VAL A 326 0.40 12.09 1.51
N GLN A 327 1.37 11.18 1.36
CA GLN A 327 2.66 11.31 2.02
C GLN A 327 3.70 11.92 1.09
N SER A 328 4.48 12.86 1.62
CA SER A 328 5.73 13.32 1.03
C SER A 328 6.89 12.77 1.83
N VAL A 329 7.94 12.36 1.14
CA VAL A 329 9.19 11.94 1.77
C VAL A 329 10.22 13.02 1.57
N ALA A 330 10.56 13.70 2.67
CA ALA A 330 11.65 14.67 2.70
C ALA A 330 12.94 13.94 3.08
N LYS A 331 13.91 13.94 2.18
CA LYS A 331 15.26 13.47 2.45
C LYS A 331 15.94 14.48 3.38
N ILE A 332 16.39 14.06 4.54
CA ILE A 332 17.13 14.91 5.49
C ILE A 332 18.62 14.86 5.17
N ASP A 333 19.14 13.65 4.94
CA ASP A 333 20.48 13.41 4.42
C ASP A 333 20.48 12.16 3.52
N ASP A 334 21.67 11.62 3.20
CA ASP A 334 21.78 10.45 2.32
C ASP A 334 21.26 9.14 2.92
N GLN A 335 21.02 9.11 4.22
CA GLN A 335 20.69 7.89 4.96
C GLN A 335 19.32 7.93 5.66
N VAL A 336 18.82 9.13 5.99
CA VAL A 336 17.57 9.27 6.74
C VAL A 336 16.59 10.22 6.06
N GLY A 337 15.31 9.99 6.31
CA GLY A 337 14.23 10.80 5.76
C GLY A 337 13.08 10.99 6.74
N VAL A 338 12.17 11.86 6.38
CA VAL A 338 10.91 12.04 7.10
C VAL A 338 9.77 11.88 6.11
N LYS A 339 8.89 10.94 6.40
CA LYS A 339 7.63 10.75 5.68
C LYS A 339 6.54 11.51 6.41
N LEU A 340 5.93 12.48 5.75
CA LEU A 340 4.89 13.34 6.32
C LEU A 340 3.63 13.30 5.48
N THR A 341 2.49 13.26 6.14
CA THR A 341 1.19 13.50 5.50
C THR A 341 1.04 14.99 5.24
N ILE A 342 0.89 15.35 3.95
CA ILE A 342 0.84 16.74 3.49
C ILE A 342 -0.51 17.15 2.88
N ALA A 343 -1.32 16.18 2.45
CA ALA A 343 -2.60 16.43 1.79
C ALA A 343 -3.53 15.20 1.87
N GLN A 344 -4.74 15.37 1.39
CA GLN A 344 -5.69 14.26 1.19
C GLN A 344 -6.10 14.14 -0.28
N TYR A 345 -6.35 12.90 -0.72
CA TYR A 345 -6.85 12.59 -2.06
C TYR A 345 -8.36 12.72 -2.14
N MET A 346 -8.82 13.20 -3.30
CA MET A 346 -10.21 13.20 -3.70
C MET A 346 -10.37 12.59 -5.09
N THR A 347 -11.42 11.83 -5.29
CA THR A 347 -11.80 11.30 -6.59
C THR A 347 -12.18 12.45 -7.56
N PRO A 348 -12.31 12.20 -8.88
CA PRO A 348 -12.72 13.23 -9.83
C PRO A 348 -13.99 13.98 -9.45
N SER A 349 -14.97 13.28 -8.86
CA SER A 349 -16.22 13.90 -8.38
C SER A 349 -16.08 14.68 -7.08
N GLY A 350 -14.91 14.74 -6.47
CA GLY A 350 -14.64 15.43 -5.21
C GLY A 350 -14.92 14.61 -3.95
N ARG A 351 -15.22 13.32 -4.08
CA ARG A 351 -15.38 12.43 -2.91
C ARG A 351 -14.05 12.23 -2.20
N LYS A 352 -14.04 12.36 -0.88
CA LYS A 352 -12.86 12.08 -0.05
C LYS A 352 -12.72 10.58 0.13
N ILE A 353 -11.50 10.08 0.00
CA ILE A 353 -11.15 8.67 0.19
C ILE A 353 -10.82 8.39 1.66
N GLN A 354 -10.24 9.37 2.38
CA GLN A 354 -9.76 9.22 3.76
C GLN A 354 -10.86 8.72 4.70
N ALA A 355 -10.57 7.63 5.42
CA ALA A 355 -11.44 6.93 6.36
C ALA A 355 -12.74 6.34 5.76
N ILE A 356 -13.06 6.64 4.49
CA ILE A 356 -14.26 6.21 3.79
C ILE A 356 -13.95 5.04 2.84
N GLY A 357 -12.90 5.18 2.02
CA GLY A 357 -12.56 4.24 0.96
C GLY A 357 -13.47 4.34 -0.27
N ILE A 358 -13.33 3.36 -1.15
CA ILE A 358 -14.18 3.17 -2.33
C ILE A 358 -15.19 2.07 -2.03
N LYS A 359 -16.46 2.42 -2.08
CA LYS A 359 -17.55 1.45 -2.00
C LYS A 359 -17.72 0.81 -3.37
N PRO A 360 -17.75 -0.54 -3.47
CA PRO A 360 -17.96 -1.20 -4.75
C PRO A 360 -19.39 -0.94 -5.28
N ASP A 361 -19.55 -0.96 -6.59
CA ASP A 361 -20.85 -0.88 -7.26
C ASP A 361 -21.62 -2.20 -7.09
N VAL A 362 -20.87 -3.31 -7.03
CA VAL A 362 -21.38 -4.66 -6.78
C VAL A 362 -20.61 -5.27 -5.62
N GLU A 363 -21.29 -5.44 -4.50
CA GLU A 363 -20.71 -6.04 -3.31
C GLU A 363 -20.67 -7.58 -3.47
N ILE A 364 -19.49 -8.16 -3.41
CA ILE A 364 -19.25 -9.61 -3.55
C ILE A 364 -18.21 -10.01 -2.53
N ASP A 365 -18.57 -10.94 -1.66
CA ASP A 365 -17.65 -11.50 -0.67
C ASP A 365 -16.54 -12.35 -1.34
N GLU A 366 -15.43 -12.56 -0.64
CA GLU A 366 -14.28 -13.31 -1.17
C GLU A 366 -14.55 -14.81 -1.34
N ALA A 367 -15.61 -15.33 -0.74
CA ALA A 367 -16.02 -16.73 -0.81
C ALA A 367 -17.52 -16.84 -1.14
N ASP A 368 -17.93 -18.04 -1.58
CA ASP A 368 -19.34 -18.35 -1.85
C ASP A 368 -20.20 -18.19 -0.59
N SER A 369 -21.46 -17.80 -0.82
CA SER A 369 -22.44 -17.56 0.25
C SER A 369 -22.72 -18.77 1.14
N GLU A 370 -22.63 -19.99 0.62
CA GLU A 370 -22.76 -21.23 1.39
C GLU A 370 -21.59 -21.40 2.37
N TRP A 371 -20.37 -21.16 1.92
CA TRP A 371 -19.18 -21.22 2.77
C TRP A 371 -19.19 -20.13 3.86
N ILE A 372 -19.70 -18.93 3.54
CA ILE A 372 -19.84 -17.80 4.47
C ILE A 372 -20.90 -18.08 5.52
N ALA A 373 -22.03 -18.68 5.15
CA ALA A 373 -23.10 -19.04 6.08
C ALA A 373 -22.63 -20.03 7.17
N ASP A 374 -21.79 -20.99 6.77
CA ASP A 374 -21.21 -21.97 7.69
C ASP A 374 -20.06 -21.40 8.55
N ASN A 375 -19.37 -20.36 8.06
CA ASN A 375 -18.19 -19.78 8.70
C ASN A 375 -18.36 -18.29 9.06
N LYS A 376 -19.58 -17.81 9.40
CA LYS A 376 -19.85 -16.40 9.75
C LYS A 376 -18.66 -15.66 10.37
N LYS A 377 -17.70 -15.23 9.54
CA LYS A 377 -16.62 -14.33 9.92
C LYS A 377 -16.99 -12.95 9.42
N GLU A 378 -17.35 -12.06 10.35
CA GLU A 378 -17.30 -10.62 10.06
C GLU A 378 -15.95 -10.28 9.44
N SER A 379 -15.96 -9.38 8.46
CA SER A 379 -14.78 -8.95 7.70
C SER A 379 -13.57 -8.77 8.63
N ALA A 380 -12.53 -9.59 8.40
CA ALA A 380 -11.31 -9.60 9.20
C ALA A 380 -10.38 -8.43 8.89
N PHE A 381 -10.78 -7.51 8.00
CA PHE A 381 -9.94 -6.41 7.55
C PHE A 381 -9.99 -5.24 8.54
N ILE A 382 -8.80 -4.81 8.98
CA ILE A 382 -8.60 -3.53 9.67
C ILE A 382 -8.65 -2.45 8.59
N ARG A 383 -9.42 -1.39 8.82
CA ARG A 383 -9.54 -0.23 7.91
C ARG A 383 -8.82 0.99 8.50
N GLU A 384 -8.62 2.02 7.67
CA GLU A 384 -8.01 3.29 8.09
C GLU A 384 -8.70 3.89 9.33
N LYS A 385 -10.03 3.91 9.36
CA LYS A 385 -10.81 4.40 10.50
C LYS A 385 -10.61 3.63 11.81
N ASP A 386 -10.04 2.43 11.74
CA ASP A 386 -9.76 1.59 12.92
C ASP A 386 -8.37 1.85 13.51
N LEU A 387 -7.53 2.63 12.83
CA LEU A 387 -6.20 2.99 13.29
C LEU A 387 -6.27 4.09 14.36
N LYS A 388 -5.36 4.01 15.34
CA LYS A 388 -5.23 5.08 16.35
C LYS A 388 -4.70 6.36 15.69
N ASN A 389 -5.29 7.52 16.02
CA ASN A 389 -4.95 8.83 15.47
C ASN A 389 -5.11 8.95 13.95
N HIS A 390 -6.00 8.17 13.34
CA HIS A 390 -6.26 8.31 11.92
C HIS A 390 -6.81 9.70 11.59
N LEU A 391 -6.57 10.16 10.36
CA LEU A 391 -7.11 11.40 9.86
C LEU A 391 -8.56 11.21 9.41
N THR A 392 -9.40 12.20 9.68
CA THR A 392 -10.78 12.22 9.21
C THR A 392 -10.92 12.85 7.84
N ALA A 393 -12.01 12.56 7.15
CA ALA A 393 -12.30 13.15 5.85
C ALA A 393 -12.61 14.65 5.92
N THR A 394 -13.08 15.14 7.07
CA THR A 394 -13.42 16.56 7.32
C THR A 394 -12.61 17.07 8.52
N VAL A 395 -12.38 18.38 8.56
CA VAL A 395 -11.82 19.03 9.75
C VAL A 395 -12.90 19.05 10.83
N GLU A 396 -12.67 18.36 11.91
CA GLU A 396 -13.56 18.26 13.05
C GLU A 396 -13.30 19.38 14.05
N SER A 397 -14.33 19.83 14.72
CA SER A 397 -14.19 20.66 15.92
C SER A 397 -13.59 19.85 17.07
N ALA A 398 -13.04 20.52 18.08
CA ALA A 398 -12.44 19.84 19.24
C ALA A 398 -13.46 18.96 20.00
N GLU A 399 -14.73 19.34 19.96
CA GLU A 399 -15.82 18.62 20.62
C GLU A 399 -16.23 17.37 19.83
N GLU A 400 -16.40 17.48 18.51
CA GLU A 400 -16.66 16.35 17.61
C GLU A 400 -15.53 15.32 17.65
N LYS A 401 -14.29 15.78 17.65
CA LYS A 401 -13.11 14.91 17.78
C LYS A 401 -13.15 14.10 19.08
N LYS A 402 -13.48 14.73 20.20
CA LYS A 402 -13.58 14.05 21.48
C LYS A 402 -14.65 12.99 21.51
N ILE A 403 -15.84 13.30 20.98
CA ILE A 403 -16.96 12.35 20.89
C ILE A 403 -16.55 11.14 20.03
N ARG A 404 -15.95 11.39 18.87
CA ARG A 404 -15.47 10.33 17.98
C ARG A 404 -14.42 9.45 18.65
N GLU A 405 -13.41 10.04 19.30
CA GLU A 405 -12.35 9.29 20.01
C GLU A 405 -12.92 8.42 21.13
N GLU A 406 -13.96 8.87 21.83
CA GLU A 406 -14.65 8.08 22.86
C GLU A 406 -15.46 6.92 22.24
N GLU A 407 -16.15 7.14 21.11
CA GLU A 407 -16.89 6.10 20.41
C GLU A 407 -15.95 5.04 19.82
N GLU A 408 -14.87 5.47 19.17
CA GLU A 408 -13.85 4.58 18.63
C GLU A 408 -13.13 3.77 19.72
N ALA A 409 -12.89 4.37 20.89
CA ALA A 409 -12.31 3.65 22.02
C ALA A 409 -13.26 2.55 22.52
N LYS A 410 -14.56 2.82 22.55
CA LYS A 410 -15.58 1.82 22.90
C LYS A 410 -15.65 0.70 21.86
N GLU A 411 -15.65 1.04 20.57
CA GLU A 411 -15.65 0.02 19.50
C GLU A 411 -14.39 -0.84 19.53
N ARG A 412 -13.20 -0.23 19.73
CA ARG A 412 -11.93 -0.96 19.88
C ARG A 412 -11.94 -1.90 21.08
N ALA A 413 -12.49 -1.47 22.20
CA ALA A 413 -12.64 -2.30 23.39
C ALA A 413 -13.57 -3.49 23.14
N MET A 414 -14.72 -3.26 22.50
CA MET A 414 -15.67 -4.33 22.13
C MET A 414 -15.04 -5.32 21.14
N ARG A 415 -14.28 -4.84 20.13
CA ARG A 415 -13.56 -5.73 19.21
C ARG A 415 -12.50 -6.56 19.94
N ALA A 416 -11.71 -5.95 20.83
CA ALA A 416 -10.69 -6.66 21.61
C ALA A 416 -11.31 -7.76 22.47
N GLU A 417 -12.46 -7.49 23.07
CA GLU A 417 -13.20 -8.47 23.87
C GLU A 417 -13.76 -9.61 23.01
N ARG A 418 -14.31 -9.30 21.83
CA ARG A 418 -14.75 -10.31 20.83
C ARG A 418 -13.59 -11.19 20.37
N PHE A 419 -12.42 -10.59 20.06
CA PHE A 419 -11.22 -11.37 19.72
C PHE A 419 -10.76 -12.29 20.84
N LYS A 420 -10.85 -11.84 22.10
CA LYS A 420 -10.53 -12.65 23.28
C LYS A 420 -11.48 -13.84 23.39
N LEU A 421 -12.76 -13.60 23.28
CA LEU A 421 -13.81 -14.65 23.32
C LEU A 421 -13.67 -15.65 22.16
N MET A 422 -13.32 -15.20 20.95
CA MET A 422 -13.06 -16.10 19.82
C MET A 422 -11.80 -16.95 20.04
N ARG A 423 -10.75 -16.37 20.63
CA ARG A 423 -9.52 -17.09 20.95
C ARG A 423 -9.75 -18.16 22.02
N GLU A 424 -10.60 -17.87 23.01
CA GLU A 424 -11.01 -18.82 24.03
C GLU A 424 -11.90 -19.94 23.48
N LYS A 425 -12.86 -19.60 22.58
CA LYS A 425 -13.68 -20.60 21.88
C LYS A 425 -12.84 -21.52 20.98
N LYS A 426 -11.83 -21.00 20.27
CA LYS A 426 -10.88 -21.80 19.49
C LYS A 426 -10.02 -22.71 20.36
N LYS A 427 -9.60 -22.28 21.56
CA LYS A 427 -8.87 -23.12 22.51
C LYS A 427 -9.71 -24.29 22.98
N ASN A 428 -11.00 -24.07 23.21
CA ASN A 428 -11.93 -25.13 23.68
C ASN A 428 -12.40 -26.07 22.56
N GLN A 429 -12.34 -25.63 21.27
CA GLN A 429 -12.69 -26.47 20.12
C GLN A 429 -11.53 -27.35 19.63
N LYS A 430 -10.25 -26.99 19.87
CA LYS A 430 -9.09 -27.83 19.49
C LYS A 430 -9.12 -29.25 20.11
N ASN A 431 -9.95 -29.49 21.08
CA ASN A 431 -10.13 -30.83 21.68
C ASN A 431 -11.23 -31.70 21.03
N LYS A 432 -11.83 -31.27 19.89
CA LYS A 432 -12.96 -31.99 19.28
C LYS A 432 -12.98 -32.03 17.74
N VAL A 433 -11.92 -31.69 17.05
CA VAL A 433 -11.90 -31.75 15.58
C VAL A 433 -10.90 -32.80 15.12
N THR A 434 -11.45 -33.92 14.64
CA THR A 434 -10.82 -34.82 13.69
C THR A 434 -10.16 -34.00 12.55
N GLN A 435 -8.90 -34.31 12.32
CA GLN A 435 -8.05 -33.71 11.30
C GLN A 435 -8.77 -33.66 9.94
N ALA A 436 -9.18 -32.47 9.52
CA ALA A 436 -9.23 -32.16 8.10
C ALA A 436 -7.78 -32.06 7.61
N PRO A 437 -7.44 -32.51 6.40
CA PRO A 437 -6.08 -32.43 5.89
C PRO A 437 -5.68 -30.95 5.91
N GLU A 438 -4.74 -30.61 6.80
CA GLU A 438 -4.03 -29.34 6.73
C GLU A 438 -3.28 -29.36 5.40
N ASP A 439 -3.74 -28.57 4.44
CA ASP A 439 -2.95 -28.27 3.26
C ASP A 439 -1.65 -27.62 3.73
N GLU A 440 -0.55 -28.30 3.52
CA GLU A 440 0.80 -28.01 4.03
C GLU A 440 1.44 -26.72 3.50
N ASP A 441 0.68 -25.90 2.75
CA ASP A 441 1.15 -24.60 2.25
C ASP A 441 0.05 -23.54 2.39
N GLY A 442 0.19 -22.65 3.36
CA GLY A 442 -0.69 -21.51 3.63
C GLY A 442 -0.76 -20.49 2.50
N SER A 443 -0.40 -20.81 1.28
CA SER A 443 -0.36 -19.92 0.12
C SER A 443 -0.85 -20.54 -1.20
N LYS A 444 -1.71 -21.55 -1.20
CA LYS A 444 -2.38 -21.94 -2.47
C LYS A 444 -3.25 -20.78 -2.93
N ARG A 445 -2.64 -19.85 -3.67
CA ARG A 445 -3.39 -18.85 -4.44
C ARG A 445 -4.26 -19.60 -5.42
N ILE A 446 -5.58 -19.48 -5.26
CA ILE A 446 -6.58 -19.99 -6.21
C ILE A 446 -6.22 -19.45 -7.59
N ALA A 447 -6.16 -20.33 -8.60
CA ALA A 447 -5.93 -19.89 -9.96
C ALA A 447 -7.03 -18.89 -10.37
N PRO A 448 -6.74 -17.85 -11.17
CA PRO A 448 -7.74 -16.85 -11.55
C PRO A 448 -8.99 -17.46 -12.20
N ALA A 449 -8.84 -18.56 -12.91
CA ALA A 449 -9.95 -19.30 -13.52
C ALA A 449 -10.91 -19.93 -12.50
N ASP A 450 -10.43 -20.25 -11.31
CA ASP A 450 -11.18 -20.90 -10.22
C ASP A 450 -11.63 -19.89 -9.12
N ASP A 451 -11.17 -18.64 -9.22
CA ASP A 451 -11.51 -17.58 -8.26
C ASP A 451 -12.97 -17.16 -8.42
N TYR A 452 -13.73 -17.22 -7.30
CA TYR A 452 -15.16 -16.92 -7.31
C TYR A 452 -15.46 -15.48 -7.77
N GLN A 453 -14.77 -14.47 -7.24
CA GLN A 453 -15.00 -13.07 -7.62
C GLN A 453 -14.58 -12.81 -9.07
N VAL A 454 -13.52 -13.44 -9.57
CA VAL A 454 -13.11 -13.34 -10.98
C VAL A 454 -14.19 -13.95 -11.88
N ASN A 455 -14.76 -15.10 -11.51
CA ASN A 455 -15.84 -15.73 -12.27
C ASN A 455 -17.12 -14.86 -12.26
N GLN A 456 -17.45 -14.21 -11.13
CA GLN A 456 -18.56 -13.26 -11.09
C GLN A 456 -18.28 -12.05 -11.99
N ALA A 457 -17.08 -11.50 -11.98
CA ALA A 457 -16.71 -10.41 -12.89
C ALA A 457 -16.86 -10.81 -14.36
N ILE A 458 -16.45 -12.01 -14.77
CA ILE A 458 -16.68 -12.52 -16.12
C ILE A 458 -18.18 -12.59 -16.46
N ASN A 459 -19.02 -13.04 -15.54
CA ASN A 459 -20.46 -13.12 -15.75
C ASN A 459 -21.10 -11.74 -15.95
N TYR A 460 -20.70 -10.73 -15.18
CA TYR A 460 -21.13 -9.35 -15.37
C TYR A 460 -20.66 -8.78 -16.71
N LEU A 461 -19.40 -8.98 -17.07
CA LEU A 461 -18.83 -8.51 -18.34
C LEU A 461 -19.53 -9.14 -19.56
N LYS A 462 -19.94 -10.42 -19.47
CA LYS A 462 -20.78 -11.08 -20.50
C LYS A 462 -22.10 -10.37 -20.69
N ASN A 463 -22.80 -10.04 -19.61
CA ASN A 463 -24.10 -9.38 -19.67
C ASN A 463 -23.97 -7.97 -20.27
N VAL A 464 -22.93 -7.21 -19.91
CA VAL A 464 -22.64 -5.89 -20.52
C VAL A 464 -22.37 -6.02 -22.01
N GLY A 465 -21.62 -7.06 -22.43
CA GLY A 465 -21.39 -7.37 -23.85
C GLY A 465 -22.68 -7.62 -24.60
N LEU A 466 -23.56 -8.47 -24.05
CA LEU A 466 -24.87 -8.77 -24.64
C LEU A 466 -25.77 -7.52 -24.78
N ILE A 467 -25.80 -6.64 -23.78
CA ILE A 467 -26.56 -5.38 -23.84
C ILE A 467 -26.05 -4.47 -24.96
N LYS A 468 -24.71 -4.38 -25.15
CA LYS A 468 -24.10 -3.61 -26.24
C LYS A 468 -24.44 -4.19 -27.62
N GLU A 469 -24.44 -5.53 -27.78
CA GLU A 469 -24.80 -6.21 -29.02
C GLU A 469 -26.27 -6.03 -29.37
N LEU A 470 -27.16 -6.03 -28.37
CA LEU A 470 -28.61 -5.81 -28.54
C LEU A 470 -28.98 -4.35 -28.83
N LYS A 471 -28.01 -3.41 -28.79
CA LYS A 471 -28.25 -1.95 -29.00
C LYS A 471 -29.32 -1.37 -28.08
N LEU A 472 -29.52 -1.91 -26.88
CA LEU A 472 -30.41 -1.41 -25.83
C LEU A 472 -29.74 -0.32 -24.97
#